data_15f4ff627da56d67e428c52139d80319
#
_entry.id   15f4ff627da56d67e428c52139d80319
#
_cell.length_a   1.000
_cell.length_b   1.000
_cell.length_c   1.000
_cell.angle_alpha   90.00
_cell.angle_beta   90.00
_cell.angle_gamma   90.00
#
_symmetry.space_group_name_H-M   'P 1'
#
loop_
_entity.id
_entity.type
_entity.pdbx_description
1 polymer ?
#
loop_
_entity_poly.entity_id
_entity_poly.type
_entity_poly.pdbx_seq_one_letter_code
_entity_poly.pdbx_strand_id
1 'polypeptide(L)'
;MLIEQKIQELLEKRNEARLGGGQKRIDSQHAKGKMTARERIAILLDEGSFEETDMFVTHRTVDFGLDKQQYLGDGVVTGHGTIDGRVVYVYAQDFTVFGGALSETMSLKICKVMDQAMKVGAPVIGICDSGGARIQEGSRSLAGYAEIFQRNINASGVIPQISAIFGPCAGGAVYSPALTDFIIMTEANSYMFLTGPKVVKTVIGEDVSTDDLGGARIHSQKSGVAHFAVENEEEGLGLIRRLLSFIPQNNMEDAPRVECNDPVDRLEDTLNQIIPDNPNKPYNVQDIITDIVDNGDFLEIHKNYAKNIIVGFARFDGMSVGIVANNPAFFAGVLDCDASRKGARFVRFCDAFNIPIVTLVDVPGFLPGTGQEYAGIIVHGAKLLYAYGESTVPKVTVTLRKSYGGSHLVMGCKQLRNDVNYAWPSAEIAVMGASGAVEVLDGKRIAEIENPEERAEFVAKKVDEYTKKFANPYEAAKFGYIDDVIEPRNTRFRVIRALRTLETKRLANPEKKHSNIPL
;
A
#
# COMPACT_ATOMS: atom_id res chain seq x y z
N MET A 1 -49.50 -10.94 -24.66
CA MET A 1 -48.41 -10.06 -25.07
C MET A 1 -47.45 -10.89 -25.93
N LEU A 2 -47.17 -10.44 -27.14
CA LEU A 2 -46.24 -11.11 -28.06
C LEU A 2 -44.81 -11.01 -27.47
N ILE A 3 -43.95 -11.97 -27.79
CA ILE A 3 -42.55 -11.99 -27.28
C ILE A 3 -41.79 -10.71 -27.67
N GLU A 4 -42.02 -10.18 -28.84
CA GLU A 4 -41.46 -8.92 -29.32
C GLU A 4 -41.79 -7.74 -28.40
N GLN A 5 -43.03 -7.63 -27.91
CA GLN A 5 -43.43 -6.59 -26.96
C GLN A 5 -42.73 -6.74 -25.61
N LYS A 6 -42.50 -7.98 -25.13
CA LYS A 6 -41.74 -8.25 -23.89
C LYS A 6 -40.28 -7.88 -24.05
N ILE A 7 -39.70 -8.14 -25.22
CA ILE A 7 -38.31 -7.75 -25.52
C ILE A 7 -38.19 -6.22 -25.55
N GLN A 8 -39.13 -5.54 -26.17
CA GLN A 8 -39.16 -4.09 -26.20
C GLN A 8 -39.24 -3.49 -24.79
N GLU A 9 -40.13 -4.01 -23.95
CA GLU A 9 -40.23 -3.60 -22.54
C GLU A 9 -38.91 -3.83 -21.77
N LEU A 10 -38.22 -4.93 -21.99
CA LEU A 10 -36.91 -5.20 -21.40
C LEU A 10 -35.88 -4.15 -21.82
N LEU A 11 -35.83 -3.81 -23.10
CA LEU A 11 -34.87 -2.81 -23.61
C LEU A 11 -35.16 -1.42 -23.04
N GLU A 12 -36.42 -1.04 -22.91
CA GLU A 12 -36.85 0.22 -22.29
C GLU A 12 -36.44 0.28 -20.82
N LYS A 13 -36.69 -0.75 -20.03
CA LYS A 13 -36.27 -0.86 -18.61
C LYS A 13 -34.75 -0.83 -18.47
N ARG A 14 -33.99 -1.49 -19.33
CA ARG A 14 -32.53 -1.41 -19.34
C ARG A 14 -32.02 -0.01 -19.62
N ASN A 15 -32.64 0.69 -20.57
CA ASN A 15 -32.29 2.06 -20.87
C ASN A 15 -32.62 3.01 -19.71
N GLU A 16 -33.78 2.83 -19.06
CA GLU A 16 -34.12 3.54 -17.81
C GLU A 16 -33.08 3.32 -16.72
N ALA A 17 -32.71 2.07 -16.46
CA ALA A 17 -31.70 1.71 -15.44
C ALA A 17 -30.32 2.36 -15.74
N ARG A 18 -29.93 2.45 -17.01
CA ARG A 18 -28.67 3.08 -17.43
C ARG A 18 -28.64 4.59 -17.19
N LEU A 19 -29.79 5.26 -17.18
CA LEU A 19 -29.88 6.68 -16.87
C LEU A 19 -29.72 7.02 -15.39
N GLY A 20 -29.78 6.03 -14.48
CA GLY A 20 -29.63 6.26 -13.05
C GLY A 20 -30.56 7.35 -12.54
N GLY A 21 -30.00 8.47 -12.05
CA GLY A 21 -30.77 9.62 -11.58
C GLY A 21 -31.35 10.51 -12.68
N GLY A 22 -31.16 10.16 -13.98
CA GLY A 22 -31.65 10.87 -15.16
C GLY A 22 -30.63 11.82 -15.79
N GLN A 23 -30.82 12.14 -17.06
CA GLN A 23 -29.87 12.88 -17.91
C GLN A 23 -29.38 14.18 -17.26
N LYS A 24 -30.27 14.97 -16.67
CA LYS A 24 -29.91 16.24 -16.02
C LYS A 24 -28.85 16.06 -14.89
N ARG A 25 -28.93 14.96 -14.15
CA ARG A 25 -27.95 14.66 -13.07
C ARG A 25 -26.65 14.13 -13.65
N ILE A 26 -26.71 13.37 -14.74
CA ILE A 26 -25.54 12.95 -15.51
C ILE A 26 -24.78 14.18 -16.03
N ASP A 27 -25.47 15.10 -16.68
CA ASP A 27 -24.88 16.35 -17.19
C ASP A 27 -24.24 17.18 -16.07
N SER A 28 -24.87 17.21 -14.89
CA SER A 28 -24.31 17.88 -13.72
C SER A 28 -23.06 17.17 -13.15
N GLN A 29 -22.95 15.86 -13.30
CA GLN A 29 -21.77 15.07 -12.94
C GLN A 29 -20.62 15.41 -13.90
N HIS A 30 -20.86 15.36 -15.20
CA HIS A 30 -19.89 15.71 -16.23
C HIS A 30 -19.42 17.17 -16.13
N ALA A 31 -20.31 18.11 -15.83
CA ALA A 31 -19.95 19.51 -15.63
C ALA A 31 -18.97 19.75 -14.46
N LYS A 32 -18.85 18.79 -13.55
CA LYS A 32 -17.87 18.78 -12.46
C LYS A 32 -16.58 18.02 -12.81
N GLY A 33 -16.43 17.58 -14.05
CA GLY A 33 -15.28 16.76 -14.47
C GLY A 33 -15.30 15.33 -13.90
N LYS A 34 -16.49 14.79 -13.58
CA LYS A 34 -16.64 13.45 -13.02
C LYS A 34 -17.37 12.53 -13.99
N MET A 35 -16.97 11.28 -14.06
CA MET A 35 -17.67 10.23 -14.81
C MET A 35 -18.86 9.68 -14.02
N THR A 36 -19.79 9.05 -14.72
CA THR A 36 -20.82 8.20 -14.12
C THR A 36 -20.24 6.86 -13.66
N ALA A 37 -20.96 6.15 -12.80
CA ALA A 37 -20.56 4.83 -12.34
C ALA A 37 -20.32 3.84 -13.50
N ARG A 38 -21.15 3.89 -14.54
CA ARG A 38 -21.04 3.00 -15.71
C ARG A 38 -19.87 3.33 -16.61
N GLU A 39 -19.56 4.61 -16.81
CA GLU A 39 -18.39 5.07 -17.58
C GLU A 39 -17.09 4.61 -16.88
N ARG A 40 -17.01 4.74 -15.55
CA ARG A 40 -15.89 4.25 -14.75
C ARG A 40 -15.66 2.75 -14.92
N ILE A 41 -16.74 1.95 -14.86
CA ILE A 41 -16.67 0.49 -15.07
C ILE A 41 -16.25 0.16 -16.49
N ALA A 42 -16.77 0.88 -17.50
CA ALA A 42 -16.43 0.64 -18.90
C ALA A 42 -14.94 0.90 -19.21
N ILE A 43 -14.32 1.88 -18.53
CA ILE A 43 -12.88 2.16 -18.68
C ILE A 43 -12.03 1.15 -17.86
N LEU A 44 -12.51 0.73 -16.70
CA LEU A 44 -11.79 -0.16 -15.81
C LEU A 44 -11.65 -1.57 -16.40
N LEU A 45 -12.74 -2.11 -16.96
CA LEU A 45 -12.82 -3.50 -17.41
C LEU A 45 -12.45 -3.65 -18.89
N ASP A 46 -12.09 -4.86 -19.27
CA ASP A 46 -11.88 -5.22 -20.67
C ASP A 46 -13.18 -5.02 -21.46
N GLU A 47 -13.05 -4.53 -22.69
CA GLU A 47 -14.21 -4.23 -23.56
C GLU A 47 -15.14 -5.44 -23.71
N GLY A 48 -16.44 -5.22 -23.48
CA GLY A 48 -17.47 -6.23 -23.61
C GLY A 48 -17.50 -7.31 -22.52
N SER A 49 -16.62 -7.23 -21.50
CA SER A 49 -16.55 -8.24 -20.43
C SER A 49 -17.52 -8.02 -19.27
N PHE A 50 -18.12 -6.82 -19.17
CA PHE A 50 -18.94 -6.48 -18.02
C PHE A 50 -20.32 -7.15 -18.02
N GLU A 51 -20.58 -7.95 -17.00
CA GLU A 51 -21.90 -8.54 -16.71
C GLU A 51 -22.49 -7.87 -15.46
N GLU A 52 -23.49 -7.01 -15.68
CA GLU A 52 -24.17 -6.30 -14.61
C GLU A 52 -25.16 -7.20 -13.87
N THR A 53 -25.12 -7.17 -12.55
CA THR A 53 -26.06 -7.88 -11.68
C THR A 53 -27.00 -6.88 -10.98
N ASP A 54 -28.26 -7.35 -10.71
CA ASP A 54 -29.27 -6.62 -9.95
C ASP A 54 -29.61 -5.22 -10.52
N MET A 55 -29.56 -5.07 -11.86
CA MET A 55 -29.87 -3.83 -12.57
C MET A 55 -31.28 -3.29 -12.28
N PHE A 56 -32.27 -4.18 -12.03
CA PHE A 56 -33.68 -3.83 -11.83
C PHE A 56 -34.12 -3.71 -10.37
N VAL A 57 -33.19 -3.88 -9.43
CA VAL A 57 -33.51 -3.79 -8.01
C VAL A 57 -33.73 -2.32 -7.62
N THR A 58 -34.73 -2.08 -6.75
CA THR A 58 -35.06 -0.76 -6.21
C THR A 58 -35.05 -0.79 -4.69
N HIS A 59 -34.91 0.38 -4.05
CA HIS A 59 -35.04 0.47 -2.60
C HIS A 59 -36.45 0.05 -2.13
N ARG A 60 -36.57 -0.33 -0.86
CA ARG A 60 -37.81 -0.84 -0.25
C ARG A 60 -38.47 0.18 0.67
N THR A 61 -37.85 1.32 0.88
CA THR A 61 -38.36 2.35 1.80
C THR A 61 -39.49 3.13 1.15
N VAL A 62 -40.52 3.42 1.94
CA VAL A 62 -41.71 4.20 1.53
C VAL A 62 -41.81 5.53 2.28
N ASP A 63 -40.97 5.71 3.31
CA ASP A 63 -40.98 6.90 4.16
C ASP A 63 -40.42 8.13 3.41
N PHE A 64 -40.78 9.30 3.89
CA PHE A 64 -40.29 10.60 3.36
C PHE A 64 -40.56 10.82 1.86
N GLY A 65 -41.57 10.15 1.29
CA GLY A 65 -41.94 10.27 -0.12
C GLY A 65 -41.03 9.49 -1.09
N LEU A 66 -40.21 8.57 -0.58
CA LEU A 66 -39.34 7.74 -1.39
C LEU A 66 -40.10 6.67 -2.19
N ASP A 67 -41.34 6.33 -1.79
CA ASP A 67 -42.25 5.51 -2.59
C ASP A 67 -42.51 6.07 -4.00
N LYS A 68 -42.39 7.39 -4.17
CA LYS A 68 -42.57 8.11 -5.45
C LYS A 68 -41.26 8.34 -6.20
N GLN A 69 -40.12 7.97 -5.65
CA GLN A 69 -38.79 8.22 -6.22
C GLN A 69 -38.01 6.90 -6.30
N GLN A 70 -38.44 6.03 -7.21
CA GLN A 70 -37.80 4.73 -7.40
C GLN A 70 -36.82 4.81 -8.58
N TYR A 71 -35.56 4.39 -8.35
CA TYR A 71 -34.53 4.31 -9.38
C TYR A 71 -34.06 2.86 -9.50
N LEU A 72 -34.03 2.35 -10.73
CA LEU A 72 -33.52 1.01 -11.00
C LEU A 72 -32.02 0.95 -10.68
N GLY A 73 -31.60 -0.09 -9.97
CA GLY A 73 -30.23 -0.27 -9.50
C GLY A 73 -29.90 0.40 -8.15
N ASP A 74 -30.77 1.27 -7.64
CA ASP A 74 -30.72 1.94 -6.33
C ASP A 74 -29.37 2.57 -5.95
N GLY A 75 -28.73 3.27 -6.88
CA GLY A 75 -27.54 4.09 -6.63
C GLY A 75 -26.22 3.30 -6.56
N VAL A 76 -26.21 2.05 -7.01
CA VAL A 76 -24.96 1.30 -7.21
C VAL A 76 -25.04 0.37 -8.41
N VAL A 77 -24.02 0.42 -9.26
CA VAL A 77 -23.81 -0.53 -10.36
C VAL A 77 -22.91 -1.65 -9.85
N THR A 78 -23.37 -2.89 -9.96
CA THR A 78 -22.66 -4.07 -9.44
C THR A 78 -22.53 -5.14 -10.50
N GLY A 79 -21.45 -5.89 -10.50
CA GLY A 79 -21.25 -6.98 -11.45
C GLY A 79 -19.82 -7.54 -11.41
N HIS A 80 -19.47 -8.20 -12.48
CA HIS A 80 -18.11 -8.71 -12.70
C HIS A 80 -17.72 -8.52 -14.17
N GLY A 81 -16.44 -8.63 -14.42
CA GLY A 81 -15.84 -8.59 -15.76
C GLY A 81 -14.39 -9.06 -15.68
N THR A 82 -13.60 -8.66 -16.67
CA THR A 82 -12.16 -9.00 -16.66
C THR A 82 -11.28 -7.75 -16.71
N ILE A 83 -10.08 -7.88 -16.17
CA ILE A 83 -8.97 -6.95 -16.35
C ILE A 83 -7.79 -7.79 -16.85
N ASP A 84 -7.34 -7.51 -18.08
CA ASP A 84 -6.29 -8.28 -18.76
C ASP A 84 -6.61 -9.80 -18.75
N GLY A 85 -7.89 -10.14 -19.00
CA GLY A 85 -8.41 -11.51 -19.03
C GLY A 85 -8.67 -12.14 -17.65
N ARG A 86 -8.31 -11.50 -16.55
CA ARG A 86 -8.53 -11.99 -15.17
C ARG A 86 -9.86 -11.51 -14.62
N VAL A 87 -10.64 -12.42 -14.05
CA VAL A 87 -11.95 -12.09 -13.45
C VAL A 87 -11.78 -11.15 -12.25
N VAL A 88 -12.58 -10.09 -12.23
CA VAL A 88 -12.70 -9.18 -11.10
C VAL A 88 -14.17 -8.89 -10.82
N TYR A 89 -14.51 -8.63 -9.57
CA TYR A 89 -15.82 -8.16 -9.17
C TYR A 89 -15.75 -6.67 -8.85
N VAL A 90 -16.80 -5.93 -9.25
CA VAL A 90 -16.84 -4.48 -9.13
C VAL A 90 -18.18 -4.01 -8.59
N TYR A 91 -18.12 -2.99 -7.74
CA TYR A 91 -19.26 -2.14 -7.43
C TYR A 91 -18.87 -0.67 -7.59
N ALA A 92 -19.75 0.12 -8.20
CA ALA A 92 -19.52 1.56 -8.39
C ALA A 92 -20.76 2.33 -7.91
N GLN A 93 -20.55 3.20 -6.94
CA GLN A 93 -21.62 4.05 -6.41
C GLN A 93 -22.00 5.12 -7.43
N ASP A 94 -23.30 5.27 -7.68
CA ASP A 94 -23.85 6.24 -8.61
C ASP A 94 -24.33 7.49 -7.87
N PHE A 95 -23.54 8.53 -7.90
CA PHE A 95 -23.85 9.80 -7.24
C PHE A 95 -25.09 10.48 -7.81
N THR A 96 -25.52 10.12 -9.01
CA THR A 96 -26.74 10.67 -9.63
C THR A 96 -28.01 10.22 -8.92
N VAL A 97 -27.94 9.10 -8.17
CA VAL A 97 -29.05 8.54 -7.40
C VAL A 97 -28.84 8.82 -5.92
N PHE A 98 -29.62 9.74 -5.35
CA PHE A 98 -29.57 10.14 -3.94
C PHE A 98 -28.16 10.49 -3.41
N GLY A 99 -27.29 11.05 -4.29
CA GLY A 99 -25.92 11.37 -3.92
C GLY A 99 -25.08 10.14 -3.55
N GLY A 100 -25.39 8.96 -4.11
CA GLY A 100 -24.71 7.71 -3.81
C GLY A 100 -24.89 7.24 -2.34
N ALA A 101 -25.86 7.78 -1.61
CA ALA A 101 -26.09 7.47 -0.21
C ALA A 101 -26.52 6.01 -0.02
N LEU A 102 -25.86 5.30 0.92
CA LEU A 102 -26.09 3.87 1.14
C LEU A 102 -27.47 3.59 1.70
N SER A 103 -28.24 2.78 0.98
CA SER A 103 -29.49 2.17 1.43
C SER A 103 -29.26 0.72 1.90
N GLU A 104 -30.27 0.12 2.52
CA GLU A 104 -30.31 -1.33 2.77
C GLU A 104 -30.14 -2.12 1.47
N THR A 105 -30.88 -1.78 0.44
CA THR A 105 -30.86 -2.46 -0.87
C THR A 105 -29.50 -2.35 -1.56
N MET A 106 -28.92 -1.16 -1.55
CA MET A 106 -27.58 -0.91 -2.09
C MET A 106 -26.54 -1.75 -1.38
N SER A 107 -26.62 -1.85 -0.04
CA SER A 107 -25.69 -2.69 0.74
C SER A 107 -25.83 -4.17 0.40
N LEU A 108 -27.06 -4.68 0.22
CA LEU A 108 -27.30 -6.07 -0.18
C LEU A 108 -26.69 -6.39 -1.56
N LYS A 109 -26.75 -5.47 -2.51
CA LYS A 109 -26.11 -5.63 -3.82
C LYS A 109 -24.58 -5.70 -3.71
N ILE A 110 -23.97 -4.79 -2.93
CA ILE A 110 -22.53 -4.78 -2.67
C ILE A 110 -22.11 -6.08 -1.97
N CYS A 111 -22.82 -6.48 -0.93
CA CYS A 111 -22.56 -7.73 -0.20
C CYS A 111 -22.61 -8.96 -1.11
N LYS A 112 -23.61 -9.02 -2.00
CA LYS A 112 -23.75 -10.11 -2.98
C LYS A 112 -22.52 -10.21 -3.90
N VAL A 113 -22.03 -9.09 -4.41
CA VAL A 113 -20.81 -9.04 -5.24
C VAL A 113 -19.60 -9.52 -4.46
N MET A 114 -19.41 -9.04 -3.23
CA MET A 114 -18.30 -9.46 -2.36
C MET A 114 -18.37 -10.96 -2.02
N ASP A 115 -19.56 -11.48 -1.71
CA ASP A 115 -19.77 -12.89 -1.44
C ASP A 115 -19.47 -13.77 -2.67
N GLN A 116 -19.78 -13.30 -3.87
CA GLN A 116 -19.47 -14.00 -5.12
C GLN A 116 -17.96 -13.98 -5.39
N ALA A 117 -17.30 -12.83 -5.22
CA ALA A 117 -15.85 -12.71 -5.35
C ALA A 117 -15.10 -13.66 -4.42
N MET A 118 -15.53 -13.76 -3.15
CA MET A 118 -14.97 -14.70 -2.19
C MET A 118 -15.14 -16.17 -2.60
N LYS A 119 -16.29 -16.53 -3.19
CA LYS A 119 -16.55 -17.92 -3.65
C LYS A 119 -15.65 -18.37 -4.79
N VAL A 120 -15.23 -17.44 -5.64
CA VAL A 120 -14.39 -17.75 -6.82
C VAL A 120 -12.93 -17.34 -6.62
N GLY A 121 -12.61 -16.69 -5.50
CA GLY A 121 -11.26 -16.21 -5.23
C GLY A 121 -10.79 -15.11 -6.18
N ALA A 122 -11.63 -14.10 -6.45
CA ALA A 122 -11.34 -13.00 -7.37
C ALA A 122 -11.26 -11.65 -6.64
N PRO A 123 -10.43 -10.70 -7.13
CA PRO A 123 -10.34 -9.36 -6.56
C PRO A 123 -11.69 -8.62 -6.55
N VAL A 124 -11.87 -7.75 -5.54
CA VAL A 124 -13.00 -6.81 -5.47
C VAL A 124 -12.51 -5.38 -5.61
N ILE A 125 -13.15 -4.63 -6.49
CA ILE A 125 -12.87 -3.21 -6.72
C ILE A 125 -14.12 -2.42 -6.36
N GLY A 126 -14.00 -1.53 -5.37
CA GLY A 126 -15.05 -0.59 -4.98
C GLY A 126 -14.75 0.81 -5.50
N ILE A 127 -15.64 1.38 -6.32
CA ILE A 127 -15.57 2.76 -6.78
C ILE A 127 -16.54 3.58 -5.93
N CYS A 128 -15.99 4.41 -5.04
CA CYS A 128 -16.72 5.14 -4.02
C CYS A 128 -17.01 6.59 -4.46
N ASP A 129 -18.28 6.96 -4.39
CA ASP A 129 -18.78 8.31 -4.68
C ASP A 129 -20.09 8.51 -3.91
N SER A 130 -20.01 8.82 -2.61
CA SER A 130 -21.15 8.74 -1.71
C SER A 130 -21.15 9.82 -0.63
N GLY A 131 -22.31 10.42 -0.42
CA GLY A 131 -22.57 11.31 0.70
C GLY A 131 -22.69 10.64 2.08
N GLY A 132 -22.57 9.30 2.16
CA GLY A 132 -22.70 8.55 3.40
C GLY A 132 -23.98 7.71 3.51
N ALA A 133 -24.53 7.59 4.71
CA ALA A 133 -25.77 6.83 4.95
C ALA A 133 -27.01 7.54 4.38
N ARG A 134 -27.94 6.78 3.80
CA ARG A 134 -29.27 7.28 3.41
C ARG A 134 -30.09 7.49 4.68
N ILE A 135 -30.16 8.72 5.18
CA ILE A 135 -30.75 9.07 6.48
C ILE A 135 -32.23 8.68 6.59
N GLN A 136 -32.95 8.66 5.47
CA GLN A 136 -34.36 8.29 5.41
C GLN A 136 -34.61 6.81 5.75
N GLU A 137 -33.57 5.97 5.73
CA GLU A 137 -33.65 4.55 6.09
C GLU A 137 -33.16 4.24 7.51
N GLY A 138 -32.66 5.25 8.22
CA GLY A 138 -32.26 5.15 9.62
C GLY A 138 -31.27 4.01 9.88
N SER A 139 -31.58 3.17 10.87
CA SER A 139 -30.72 2.07 11.29
C SER A 139 -30.50 0.98 10.22
N ARG A 140 -31.37 0.86 9.22
CA ARG A 140 -31.19 -0.10 8.11
C ARG A 140 -29.96 0.23 7.25
N SER A 141 -29.73 1.53 7.00
CA SER A 141 -28.52 1.98 6.32
C SER A 141 -27.25 1.70 7.15
N LEU A 142 -27.30 1.89 8.48
CA LEU A 142 -26.18 1.56 9.35
C LEU A 142 -25.90 0.04 9.39
N ALA A 143 -26.94 -0.78 9.45
CA ALA A 143 -26.81 -2.23 9.36
C ALA A 143 -26.16 -2.66 8.03
N GLY A 144 -26.54 -1.99 6.93
CA GLY A 144 -25.93 -2.22 5.61
C GLY A 144 -24.42 -1.95 5.59
N TYR A 145 -23.94 -0.88 6.24
CA TYR A 145 -22.50 -0.64 6.39
C TYR A 145 -21.82 -1.76 7.19
N ALA A 146 -22.41 -2.20 8.31
CA ALA A 146 -21.83 -3.26 9.11
C ALA A 146 -21.70 -4.58 8.33
N GLU A 147 -22.67 -4.91 7.49
CA GLU A 147 -22.63 -6.08 6.61
C GLU A 147 -21.50 -5.99 5.57
N ILE A 148 -21.24 -4.82 5.01
CA ILE A 148 -20.12 -4.59 4.09
C ILE A 148 -18.79 -4.72 4.85
N PHE A 149 -18.65 -4.10 6.03
CA PHE A 149 -17.42 -4.15 6.82
C PHE A 149 -17.06 -5.60 7.22
N GLN A 150 -18.06 -6.41 7.62
CA GLN A 150 -17.82 -7.82 7.94
C GLN A 150 -17.25 -8.59 6.74
N ARG A 151 -17.71 -8.26 5.52
CA ARG A 151 -17.17 -8.88 4.29
C ARG A 151 -15.78 -8.39 3.95
N ASN A 152 -15.49 -7.09 4.13
CA ASN A 152 -14.11 -6.59 4.00
C ASN A 152 -13.16 -7.33 4.96
N ILE A 153 -13.58 -7.54 6.21
CA ILE A 153 -12.78 -8.25 7.22
C ILE A 153 -12.56 -9.70 6.81
N ASN A 154 -13.61 -10.40 6.37
CA ASN A 154 -13.51 -11.79 5.93
C ASN A 154 -12.65 -11.97 4.67
N ALA A 155 -12.65 -10.98 3.78
CA ALA A 155 -11.88 -10.97 2.53
C ALA A 155 -10.41 -10.57 2.74
N SER A 156 -10.08 -9.94 3.86
CA SER A 156 -8.73 -9.43 4.16
C SER A 156 -7.70 -10.57 4.16
N GLY A 157 -6.68 -10.44 3.30
CA GLY A 157 -5.64 -11.45 3.11
C GLY A 157 -6.13 -12.72 2.38
N VAL A 158 -7.34 -12.74 1.84
CA VAL A 158 -7.89 -13.85 1.05
C VAL A 158 -7.99 -13.49 -0.43
N ILE A 159 -8.63 -12.36 -0.74
CA ILE A 159 -8.71 -11.78 -2.07
C ILE A 159 -8.26 -10.32 -2.03
N PRO A 160 -7.62 -9.79 -3.09
CA PRO A 160 -7.26 -8.39 -3.16
C PRO A 160 -8.49 -7.49 -3.14
N GLN A 161 -8.44 -6.41 -2.35
CA GLN A 161 -9.50 -5.43 -2.22
C GLN A 161 -8.95 -4.03 -2.53
N ILE A 162 -9.52 -3.35 -3.52
CA ILE A 162 -9.09 -2.02 -3.96
C ILE A 162 -10.26 -1.05 -3.88
N SER A 163 -10.02 0.11 -3.27
CA SER A 163 -10.99 1.20 -3.19
C SER A 163 -10.52 2.41 -3.99
N ALA A 164 -11.33 2.85 -4.95
CA ALA A 164 -11.12 4.08 -5.71
C ALA A 164 -12.12 5.15 -5.23
N ILE A 165 -11.62 6.23 -4.68
CA ILE A 165 -12.43 7.34 -4.17
C ILE A 165 -12.46 8.42 -5.23
N PHE A 166 -13.55 8.50 -5.99
CA PHE A 166 -13.73 9.42 -7.11
C PHE A 166 -14.81 10.47 -6.84
N GLY A 167 -15.05 10.71 -5.56
CA GLY A 167 -15.97 11.73 -5.09
C GLY A 167 -15.98 11.81 -3.58
N PRO A 168 -17.06 12.32 -2.99
CA PRO A 168 -17.28 12.29 -1.56
C PRO A 168 -17.21 10.87 -0.99
N CYS A 169 -16.55 10.73 0.17
CA CYS A 169 -16.60 9.54 1.01
C CYS A 169 -16.60 9.99 2.46
N ALA A 170 -17.78 10.07 3.08
CA ALA A 170 -17.96 10.72 4.38
C ALA A 170 -18.71 9.84 5.38
N GLY A 171 -18.44 10.05 6.66
CA GLY A 171 -19.07 9.31 7.74
C GLY A 171 -18.72 7.82 7.74
N GLY A 172 -19.71 6.95 7.92
CA GLY A 172 -19.51 5.49 7.90
C GLY A 172 -18.91 4.95 6.60
N ALA A 173 -19.05 5.66 5.49
CA ALA A 173 -18.53 5.25 4.18
C ALA A 173 -17.00 5.10 4.15
N VAL A 174 -16.26 5.79 5.02
CA VAL A 174 -14.78 5.76 5.01
C VAL A 174 -14.19 4.47 5.57
N TYR A 175 -14.95 3.73 6.39
CA TYR A 175 -14.40 2.54 7.04
C TYR A 175 -14.23 1.35 6.09
N SER A 176 -15.14 1.15 5.13
CA SER A 176 -14.96 0.10 4.12
C SER A 176 -13.66 0.28 3.33
N PRO A 177 -13.36 1.45 2.72
CA PRO A 177 -12.05 1.70 2.10
C PRO A 177 -10.86 1.49 3.06
N ALA A 178 -10.97 1.94 4.31
CA ALA A 178 -9.90 1.78 5.30
C ALA A 178 -9.60 0.30 5.65
N LEU A 179 -10.55 -0.60 5.43
CA LEU A 179 -10.39 -2.05 5.59
C LEU A 179 -9.84 -2.75 4.34
N THR A 180 -9.77 -2.07 3.20
CA THR A 180 -9.23 -2.63 1.95
C THR A 180 -7.71 -2.51 1.87
N ASP A 181 -7.11 -3.17 0.89
CA ASP A 181 -5.65 -3.24 0.75
C ASP A 181 -5.07 -1.93 0.20
N PHE A 182 -5.73 -1.34 -0.80
CA PHE A 182 -5.26 -0.10 -1.44
C PHE A 182 -6.40 0.91 -1.61
N ILE A 183 -6.06 2.17 -1.35
CA ILE A 183 -6.95 3.32 -1.54
C ILE A 183 -6.32 4.26 -2.55
N ILE A 184 -7.06 4.58 -3.61
CA ILE A 184 -6.69 5.53 -4.66
C ILE A 184 -7.64 6.72 -4.57
N MET A 185 -7.12 7.94 -4.52
CA MET A 185 -7.93 9.17 -4.46
C MET A 185 -7.59 10.09 -5.63
N THR A 186 -8.61 10.77 -6.19
CA THR A 186 -8.40 11.85 -7.16
C THR A 186 -8.17 13.20 -6.46
N GLU A 187 -7.19 13.97 -6.92
CA GLU A 187 -6.88 15.28 -6.31
C GLU A 187 -8.00 16.30 -6.51
N ALA A 188 -8.66 16.27 -7.65
CA ALA A 188 -9.63 17.30 -8.03
C ALA A 188 -10.98 17.21 -7.31
N ASN A 189 -11.47 15.99 -7.00
CA ASN A 189 -12.90 15.79 -6.69
C ASN A 189 -13.16 14.87 -5.49
N SER A 190 -12.13 14.28 -4.88
CA SER A 190 -12.31 13.31 -3.81
C SER A 190 -11.91 13.82 -2.43
N TYR A 191 -12.65 13.39 -1.43
CA TYR A 191 -12.30 13.59 -0.03
C TYR A 191 -12.84 12.46 0.84
N MET A 192 -12.13 12.21 1.94
CA MET A 192 -12.51 11.25 2.98
C MET A 192 -12.42 11.92 4.35
N PHE A 193 -13.49 11.83 5.16
CA PHE A 193 -13.47 12.24 6.57
C PHE A 193 -14.62 11.60 7.34
N LEU A 194 -14.45 11.44 8.64
CA LEU A 194 -15.53 10.95 9.52
C LEU A 194 -16.64 11.96 9.66
N THR A 195 -16.29 13.22 9.87
CA THR A 195 -17.22 14.34 10.03
C THR A 195 -16.76 15.51 9.18
N GLY A 196 -17.69 16.11 8.44
CA GLY A 196 -17.38 17.21 7.53
C GLY A 196 -17.08 18.54 8.23
N PRO A 197 -16.55 19.54 7.48
CA PRO A 197 -16.12 20.83 8.02
C PRO A 197 -17.17 21.56 8.86
N LYS A 198 -18.46 21.47 8.50
CA LYS A 198 -19.55 22.10 9.26
C LYS A 198 -19.66 21.55 10.68
N VAL A 199 -19.53 20.23 10.85
CA VAL A 199 -19.60 19.60 12.16
C VAL A 199 -18.34 19.93 12.97
N VAL A 200 -17.17 19.88 12.34
CA VAL A 200 -15.89 20.28 12.95
C VAL A 200 -16.00 21.71 13.50
N LYS A 201 -16.48 22.65 12.71
CA LYS A 201 -16.69 24.05 13.13
C LYS A 201 -17.67 24.17 14.29
N THR A 202 -18.77 23.40 14.27
CA THR A 202 -19.80 23.47 15.31
C THR A 202 -19.32 22.87 16.64
N VAL A 203 -18.57 21.78 16.60
CA VAL A 203 -18.21 21.00 17.80
C VAL A 203 -16.93 21.52 18.48
N ILE A 204 -15.90 21.84 17.67
CA ILE A 204 -14.58 22.24 18.21
C ILE A 204 -14.16 23.65 17.81
N GLY A 205 -14.97 24.37 17.03
CA GLY A 205 -14.71 25.75 16.61
C GLY A 205 -13.64 25.91 15.52
N GLU A 206 -13.13 24.83 14.95
CA GLU A 206 -12.11 24.85 13.90
C GLU A 206 -12.75 25.14 12.54
N ASP A 207 -12.24 26.16 11.83
CA ASP A 207 -12.66 26.50 10.48
C ASP A 207 -11.65 25.89 9.49
N VAL A 208 -12.07 24.85 8.77
CA VAL A 208 -11.22 24.08 7.87
C VAL A 208 -11.95 23.82 6.56
N SER A 209 -11.23 23.86 5.44
CA SER A 209 -11.79 23.50 4.13
C SER A 209 -11.97 21.97 4.01
N THR A 210 -12.78 21.52 3.06
CA THR A 210 -12.96 20.10 2.74
C THR A 210 -11.62 19.45 2.34
N ASP A 211 -10.83 20.14 1.52
CA ASP A 211 -9.56 19.65 1.01
C ASP A 211 -8.49 19.58 2.10
N ASP A 212 -8.45 20.58 2.99
CA ASP A 212 -7.50 20.61 4.12
C ASP A 212 -7.88 19.61 5.21
N LEU A 213 -9.16 19.26 5.35
CA LEU A 213 -9.61 18.26 6.31
C LEU A 213 -9.35 16.82 5.83
N GLY A 214 -9.66 16.54 4.57
CA GLY A 214 -9.62 15.16 4.08
C GLY A 214 -9.46 14.98 2.57
N GLY A 215 -8.86 15.95 1.87
CA GLY A 215 -8.54 15.82 0.45
C GLY A 215 -7.44 14.80 0.18
N ALA A 216 -7.29 14.40 -1.08
CA ALA A 216 -6.31 13.40 -1.50
C ALA A 216 -4.88 13.72 -1.05
N ARG A 217 -4.50 15.00 -1.10
CA ARG A 217 -3.18 15.46 -0.66
C ARG A 217 -2.94 15.25 0.84
N ILE A 218 -3.94 15.47 1.68
CA ILE A 218 -3.83 15.22 3.12
C ILE A 218 -3.65 13.74 3.40
N HIS A 219 -4.46 12.90 2.76
CA HIS A 219 -4.42 11.46 3.00
C HIS A 219 -3.21 10.76 2.37
N SER A 220 -2.65 11.28 1.29
CA SER A 220 -1.43 10.74 0.67
C SER A 220 -0.12 11.27 1.25
N GLN A 221 -0.15 12.37 2.05
CA GLN A 221 1.08 12.98 2.56
C GLN A 221 1.19 13.00 4.09
N LYS A 222 0.05 13.15 4.80
CA LYS A 222 0.05 13.32 6.26
C LYS A 222 -0.49 12.09 7.01
N SER A 223 -1.65 11.59 6.63
CA SER A 223 -2.28 10.49 7.35
C SER A 223 -1.86 9.09 6.85
N GLY A 224 -1.39 8.98 5.61
CA GLY A 224 -1.08 7.70 4.98
C GLY A 224 -2.31 6.82 4.70
N VAL A 225 -3.52 7.38 4.71
CA VAL A 225 -4.75 6.65 4.38
C VAL A 225 -4.80 6.32 2.89
N ALA A 226 -4.50 7.31 2.02
CA ALA A 226 -4.45 7.09 0.58
C ALA A 226 -3.07 6.55 0.16
N HIS A 227 -3.08 5.41 -0.50
CA HIS A 227 -1.88 4.79 -1.07
C HIS A 227 -1.41 5.53 -2.32
N PHE A 228 -2.38 6.08 -3.08
CA PHE A 228 -2.13 6.85 -4.29
C PHE A 228 -3.04 8.08 -4.35
N ALA A 229 -2.49 9.20 -4.80
CA ALA A 229 -3.21 10.39 -5.23
C ALA A 229 -2.94 10.57 -6.72
N VAL A 230 -4.00 10.68 -7.52
CA VAL A 230 -3.96 10.78 -8.98
C VAL A 230 -4.68 12.05 -9.44
N GLU A 231 -4.32 12.56 -10.62
CA GLU A 231 -4.92 13.80 -11.11
C GLU A 231 -6.42 13.66 -11.44
N ASN A 232 -6.79 12.53 -12.05
CA ASN A 232 -8.14 12.30 -12.54
C ASN A 232 -8.56 10.82 -12.42
N GLU A 233 -9.82 10.55 -12.76
CA GLU A 233 -10.42 9.21 -12.65
C GLU A 233 -9.82 8.21 -13.65
N GLU A 234 -9.46 8.64 -14.87
CA GLU A 234 -8.86 7.76 -15.90
C GLU A 234 -7.50 7.24 -15.45
N GLU A 235 -6.67 8.13 -14.92
CA GLU A 235 -5.38 7.75 -14.34
C GLU A 235 -5.57 6.75 -13.19
N GLY A 236 -6.54 7.00 -12.30
CA GLY A 236 -6.87 6.10 -11.19
C GLY A 236 -7.32 4.71 -11.66
N LEU A 237 -8.16 4.64 -12.70
CA LEU A 237 -8.61 3.38 -13.28
C LEU A 237 -7.47 2.61 -13.97
N GLY A 238 -6.61 3.31 -14.72
CA GLY A 238 -5.40 2.73 -15.29
C GLY A 238 -4.43 2.22 -14.23
N LEU A 239 -4.30 2.94 -13.12
CA LEU A 239 -3.48 2.53 -11.98
C LEU A 239 -4.00 1.25 -11.31
N ILE A 240 -5.32 1.06 -11.19
CA ILE A 240 -5.91 -0.19 -10.69
C ILE A 240 -5.48 -1.37 -11.57
N ARG A 241 -5.58 -1.24 -12.89
CA ARG A 241 -5.15 -2.28 -13.84
C ARG A 241 -3.66 -2.59 -13.66
N ARG A 242 -2.81 -1.56 -13.59
CA ARG A 242 -1.37 -1.72 -13.36
C ARG A 242 -1.06 -2.39 -12.01
N LEU A 243 -1.74 -1.99 -10.93
CA LEU A 243 -1.57 -2.57 -9.60
C LEU A 243 -1.91 -4.07 -9.60
N LEU A 244 -3.04 -4.44 -10.20
CA LEU A 244 -3.46 -5.84 -10.31
C LEU A 244 -2.48 -6.69 -11.12
N SER A 245 -1.72 -6.12 -12.05
CA SER A 245 -0.71 -6.88 -12.80
C SER A 245 0.43 -7.42 -11.94
N PHE A 246 0.64 -6.86 -10.74
CA PHE A 246 1.64 -7.32 -9.78
C PHE A 246 1.10 -8.29 -8.73
N ILE A 247 -0.23 -8.36 -8.56
CA ILE A 247 -0.88 -9.07 -7.46
C ILE A 247 -1.54 -10.36 -7.99
N PRO A 248 -1.44 -11.50 -7.28
CA PRO A 248 -2.14 -12.74 -7.67
C PRO A 248 -3.66 -12.57 -7.59
N GLN A 249 -4.40 -13.53 -8.12
CA GLN A 249 -5.85 -13.54 -8.10
C GLN A 249 -6.41 -13.64 -6.66
N ASN A 250 -5.74 -14.40 -5.82
CA ASN A 250 -6.07 -14.63 -4.42
C ASN A 250 -4.85 -15.19 -3.67
N ASN A 251 -5.01 -15.45 -2.39
CA ASN A 251 -3.94 -15.93 -1.50
C ASN A 251 -3.50 -17.40 -1.75
N MET A 252 -4.17 -18.12 -2.63
CA MET A 252 -3.81 -19.50 -2.98
C MET A 252 -2.91 -19.58 -4.22
N GLU A 253 -2.75 -18.48 -4.94
CA GLU A 253 -1.90 -18.38 -6.11
C GLU A 253 -0.55 -17.75 -5.78
N ASP A 254 0.47 -18.13 -6.56
CA ASP A 254 1.79 -17.51 -6.46
C ASP A 254 1.79 -16.12 -7.14
N ALA A 255 2.83 -15.32 -6.82
CA ALA A 255 3.01 -13.99 -7.41
C ALA A 255 3.03 -14.06 -8.96
N PRO A 256 2.36 -13.15 -9.66
CA PRO A 256 2.31 -13.15 -11.12
C PRO A 256 3.70 -13.10 -11.75
N ARG A 257 3.87 -13.86 -12.84
CA ARG A 257 5.07 -13.81 -13.66
C ARG A 257 4.69 -13.42 -15.09
N VAL A 258 5.46 -12.52 -15.66
CA VAL A 258 5.34 -12.09 -17.05
C VAL A 258 6.60 -12.43 -17.82
N GLU A 259 6.51 -12.50 -19.15
CA GLU A 259 7.70 -12.65 -19.99
C GLU A 259 8.61 -11.43 -19.82
N CYS A 260 9.91 -11.67 -19.61
CA CYS A 260 10.90 -10.62 -19.40
C CYS A 260 12.03 -10.75 -20.42
N ASN A 261 12.30 -9.65 -21.13
CA ASN A 261 13.40 -9.56 -22.10
C ASN A 261 14.64 -8.86 -21.53
N ASP A 262 14.58 -8.37 -20.29
CA ASP A 262 15.73 -7.74 -19.61
C ASP A 262 16.70 -8.83 -19.13
N PRO A 263 17.97 -8.85 -19.58
CA PRO A 263 18.90 -9.93 -19.27
C PRO A 263 19.08 -10.15 -17.77
N VAL A 264 19.01 -11.41 -17.37
CA VAL A 264 19.20 -11.83 -15.97
C VAL A 264 20.59 -11.49 -15.45
N ASP A 265 21.60 -11.60 -16.30
CA ASP A 265 23.01 -11.39 -16.01
C ASP A 265 23.50 -9.97 -16.35
N ARG A 266 22.59 -9.06 -16.61
CA ARG A 266 22.88 -7.64 -16.79
C ARG A 266 23.62 -7.07 -15.57
N LEU A 267 24.75 -6.45 -15.82
CA LEU A 267 25.56 -5.77 -14.80
C LEU A 267 25.33 -4.27 -14.88
N GLU A 268 25.24 -3.63 -13.72
CA GLU A 268 25.05 -2.18 -13.59
C GLU A 268 26.29 -1.51 -12.97
N ASP A 269 27.23 -1.10 -13.80
CA ASP A 269 28.49 -0.49 -13.34
C ASP A 269 28.29 0.81 -12.55
N THR A 270 27.18 1.52 -12.77
CA THR A 270 26.76 2.71 -11.99
C THR A 270 26.66 2.43 -10.51
N LEU A 271 26.22 1.23 -10.13
CA LEU A 271 26.05 0.84 -8.72
C LEU A 271 27.38 0.79 -7.94
N ASN A 272 28.49 0.53 -8.62
CA ASN A 272 29.81 0.51 -7.98
C ASN A 272 30.25 1.91 -7.48
N GLN A 273 29.60 2.98 -7.95
CA GLN A 273 29.94 4.37 -7.62
C GLN A 273 28.77 5.16 -6.99
N ILE A 274 27.60 4.53 -6.83
CA ILE A 274 26.37 5.22 -6.39
C ILE A 274 26.42 5.62 -4.92
N ILE A 275 27.10 4.84 -4.07
CA ILE A 275 27.30 5.16 -2.66
C ILE A 275 28.42 6.20 -2.53
N PRO A 276 28.13 7.40 -1.98
CA PRO A 276 29.17 8.40 -1.76
C PRO A 276 30.22 7.95 -0.75
N ASP A 277 31.49 8.28 -0.98
CA ASP A 277 32.61 8.05 -0.05
C ASP A 277 32.36 8.70 1.32
N ASN A 278 31.74 9.87 1.33
CA ASN A 278 31.34 10.52 2.58
C ASN A 278 30.07 9.86 3.13
N PRO A 279 30.14 9.18 4.31
CA PRO A 279 29.02 8.44 4.89
C PRO A 279 27.83 9.34 5.28
N ASN A 280 28.01 10.65 5.36
CA ASN A 280 26.95 11.61 5.67
C ASN A 280 26.30 12.22 4.41
N LYS A 281 26.85 11.95 3.22
CA LYS A 281 26.25 12.43 1.97
C LYS A 281 25.07 11.54 1.59
N PRO A 282 23.86 12.11 1.38
CA PRO A 282 22.70 11.34 0.95
C PRO A 282 22.82 10.92 -0.52
N TYR A 283 22.10 9.86 -0.87
CA TYR A 283 21.80 9.45 -2.23
C TYR A 283 20.34 8.99 -2.29
N ASN A 284 19.77 8.88 -3.48
CA ASN A 284 18.40 8.40 -3.66
C ASN A 284 18.41 6.90 -3.93
N VAL A 285 17.84 6.09 -3.02
CA VAL A 285 17.76 4.64 -3.19
C VAL A 285 16.86 4.23 -4.36
N GLN A 286 15.98 5.12 -4.82
CA GLN A 286 15.14 4.86 -5.99
C GLN A 286 15.96 4.62 -7.26
N ASP A 287 17.12 5.28 -7.39
CA ASP A 287 18.03 5.08 -8.52
C ASP A 287 18.56 3.64 -8.52
N ILE A 288 18.93 3.12 -7.33
CA ILE A 288 19.34 1.70 -7.16
C ILE A 288 18.19 0.76 -7.52
N ILE A 289 16.97 1.04 -7.03
CA ILE A 289 15.81 0.21 -7.35
C ILE A 289 15.60 0.14 -8.86
N THR A 290 15.59 1.29 -9.53
CA THR A 290 15.41 1.39 -10.98
C THR A 290 16.48 0.61 -11.76
N ASP A 291 17.73 0.68 -11.32
CA ASP A 291 18.85 -0.02 -11.97
C ASP A 291 18.76 -1.55 -11.85
N ILE A 292 18.22 -2.09 -10.74
CA ILE A 292 18.23 -3.55 -10.50
C ILE A 292 16.96 -4.27 -10.93
N VAL A 293 15.82 -3.58 -11.06
CA VAL A 293 14.53 -4.21 -11.45
C VAL A 293 14.40 -4.37 -12.96
N ASP A 294 13.46 -5.20 -13.40
CA ASP A 294 13.19 -5.42 -14.83
C ASP A 294 12.76 -4.12 -15.50
N ASN A 295 13.46 -3.72 -16.56
CA ASN A 295 13.18 -2.54 -17.38
C ASN A 295 13.06 -1.23 -16.59
N GLY A 296 13.55 -1.15 -15.37
CA GLY A 296 13.38 -0.01 -14.48
C GLY A 296 11.93 0.22 -14.01
N ASP A 297 11.04 -0.76 -14.21
CA ASP A 297 9.62 -0.63 -13.89
C ASP A 297 9.37 -0.83 -12.39
N PHE A 298 9.08 0.27 -11.69
CA PHE A 298 8.77 0.30 -10.27
C PHE A 298 7.47 1.04 -9.99
N LEU A 299 6.53 0.38 -9.32
CA LEU A 299 5.28 0.98 -8.86
C LEU A 299 5.40 1.33 -7.37
N GLU A 300 5.81 2.55 -7.06
CA GLU A 300 5.94 3.05 -5.70
C GLU A 300 4.57 3.28 -5.05
N ILE A 301 4.39 2.75 -3.84
CA ILE A 301 3.19 2.91 -3.00
C ILE A 301 3.48 3.92 -1.89
N HIS A 302 2.51 4.79 -1.55
CA HIS A 302 2.72 5.86 -0.57
C HIS A 302 3.91 6.78 -0.90
N LYS A 303 4.10 7.11 -2.18
CA LYS A 303 5.23 7.92 -2.66
C LYS A 303 5.44 9.22 -1.87
N ASN A 304 4.35 9.82 -1.41
CA ASN A 304 4.39 11.10 -0.71
C ASN A 304 4.31 11.00 0.82
N TYR A 305 4.12 9.80 1.38
CA TYR A 305 4.04 9.54 2.81
C TYR A 305 5.27 8.78 3.29
N ALA A 306 5.81 9.17 4.46
CA ALA A 306 6.99 8.54 5.07
C ALA A 306 8.11 8.27 4.05
N LYS A 307 8.65 9.33 3.43
CA LYS A 307 9.60 9.25 2.31
C LYS A 307 10.97 8.67 2.69
N ASN A 308 11.24 8.54 3.98
CA ASN A 308 12.43 7.90 4.55
C ASN A 308 12.43 6.37 4.39
N ILE A 309 11.29 5.77 4.01
CA ILE A 309 11.17 4.40 3.54
C ILE A 309 10.39 4.36 2.22
N ILE A 310 10.89 3.61 1.25
CA ILE A 310 10.23 3.34 -0.03
C ILE A 310 9.66 1.93 0.00
N VAL A 311 8.41 1.79 -0.42
CA VAL A 311 7.78 0.48 -0.65
C VAL A 311 7.07 0.49 -2.00
N GLY A 312 7.03 -0.63 -2.68
CA GLY A 312 6.37 -0.74 -3.98
C GLY A 312 6.58 -2.09 -4.64
N PHE A 313 5.94 -2.26 -5.79
CA PHE A 313 6.06 -3.48 -6.60
C PHE A 313 7.01 -3.28 -7.77
N ALA A 314 7.75 -4.32 -8.06
CA ALA A 314 8.64 -4.43 -9.22
C ALA A 314 8.65 -5.88 -9.74
N ARG A 315 9.50 -6.14 -10.73
CA ARG A 315 9.75 -7.51 -11.19
C ARG A 315 11.24 -7.79 -11.26
N PHE A 316 11.56 -9.06 -11.01
CA PHE A 316 12.88 -9.64 -11.25
C PHE A 316 12.69 -10.91 -12.08
N ASP A 317 13.23 -10.93 -13.32
CA ASP A 317 13.05 -12.04 -14.26
C ASP A 317 11.55 -12.37 -14.48
N GLY A 318 10.75 -11.33 -14.64
CA GLY A 318 9.30 -11.38 -14.81
C GLY A 318 8.49 -11.68 -13.55
N MET A 319 9.10 -12.14 -12.46
CA MET A 319 8.42 -12.44 -11.19
C MET A 319 8.10 -11.16 -10.42
N SER A 320 6.84 -10.97 -10.04
CA SER A 320 6.44 -9.87 -9.16
C SER A 320 7.06 -10.00 -7.77
N VAL A 321 7.60 -8.89 -7.28
CA VAL A 321 8.18 -8.78 -5.93
C VAL A 321 7.76 -7.50 -5.25
N GLY A 322 7.74 -7.50 -3.92
CA GLY A 322 7.67 -6.30 -3.09
C GLY A 322 9.07 -5.78 -2.78
N ILE A 323 9.29 -4.50 -2.98
CA ILE A 323 10.52 -3.78 -2.59
C ILE A 323 10.26 -3.02 -1.30
N VAL A 324 11.18 -3.14 -0.34
CA VAL A 324 11.23 -2.31 0.87
C VAL A 324 12.63 -1.72 1.00
N ALA A 325 12.77 -0.40 0.99
CA ALA A 325 14.08 0.24 0.99
C ALA A 325 14.13 1.45 1.93
N ASN A 326 15.18 1.58 2.74
CA ASN A 326 15.45 2.85 3.42
C ASN A 326 15.88 3.90 2.40
N ASN A 327 15.41 5.15 2.54
CA ASN A 327 15.77 6.22 1.65
C ASN A 327 16.63 7.29 2.34
N PRO A 328 17.96 7.24 2.17
CA PRO A 328 18.88 8.21 2.80
C PRO A 328 18.68 9.65 2.37
N ALA A 329 18.00 9.90 1.25
CA ALA A 329 17.67 11.26 0.81
C ALA A 329 16.68 11.97 1.75
N PHE A 330 15.95 11.22 2.58
CA PHE A 330 15.01 11.75 3.56
C PHE A 330 15.36 11.25 4.95
N PHE A 331 15.60 12.17 5.88
CA PHE A 331 15.98 11.88 7.28
C PHE A 331 17.09 10.82 7.40
N ALA A 332 18.04 10.79 6.46
CA ALA A 332 19.13 9.81 6.38
C ALA A 332 18.67 8.33 6.39
N GLY A 333 17.41 8.06 6.03
CA GLY A 333 16.84 6.70 6.04
C GLY A 333 16.47 6.16 7.43
N VAL A 334 16.43 7.00 8.48
CA VAL A 334 16.00 6.56 9.84
C VAL A 334 14.55 6.05 9.80
N LEU A 335 14.21 5.16 10.72
CA LEU A 335 12.84 4.71 10.91
C LEU A 335 12.13 5.57 11.97
N ASP A 336 10.99 6.13 11.61
CA ASP A 336 10.04 6.77 12.52
C ASP A 336 8.74 5.96 12.62
N CYS A 337 7.75 6.46 13.35
CA CYS A 337 6.45 5.80 13.50
C CYS A 337 5.80 5.53 12.15
N ASP A 338 5.81 6.52 11.26
CA ASP A 338 5.14 6.44 9.96
C ASP A 338 5.86 5.50 8.98
N ALA A 339 7.18 5.53 8.94
CA ALA A 339 7.98 4.60 8.15
C ALA A 339 7.77 3.15 8.63
N SER A 340 7.73 2.93 9.93
CA SER A 340 7.47 1.62 10.53
C SER A 340 6.08 1.09 10.19
N ARG A 341 5.06 1.94 10.22
CA ARG A 341 3.68 1.58 9.82
C ARG A 341 3.58 1.27 8.34
N LYS A 342 4.16 2.12 7.48
CA LYS A 342 4.19 1.95 6.02
C LYS A 342 4.87 0.64 5.64
N GLY A 343 6.07 0.37 6.16
CA GLY A 343 6.81 -0.85 5.91
C GLY A 343 6.08 -2.09 6.40
N ALA A 344 5.58 -2.09 7.63
CA ALA A 344 4.88 -3.23 8.22
C ALA A 344 3.61 -3.62 7.44
N ARG A 345 2.79 -2.63 7.05
CA ARG A 345 1.58 -2.89 6.26
C ARG A 345 1.93 -3.52 4.91
N PHE A 346 2.94 -2.99 4.23
CA PHE A 346 3.35 -3.50 2.93
C PHE A 346 3.94 -4.91 3.00
N VAL A 347 4.82 -5.21 3.97
CA VAL A 347 5.37 -6.54 4.20
C VAL A 347 4.26 -7.57 4.47
N ARG A 348 3.27 -7.22 5.31
CA ARG A 348 2.12 -8.10 5.57
C ARG A 348 1.27 -8.34 4.35
N PHE A 349 1.05 -7.32 3.52
CA PHE A 349 0.33 -7.50 2.25
C PHE A 349 1.08 -8.47 1.32
N CYS A 350 2.38 -8.28 1.14
CA CYS A 350 3.19 -9.18 0.32
C CYS A 350 3.12 -10.63 0.83
N ASP A 351 3.23 -10.84 2.14
CA ASP A 351 3.13 -12.17 2.74
C ASP A 351 1.75 -12.81 2.55
N ALA A 352 0.68 -12.03 2.73
CA ALA A 352 -0.69 -12.52 2.56
C ALA A 352 -0.99 -12.99 1.12
N PHE A 353 -0.31 -12.41 0.13
CA PHE A 353 -0.52 -12.69 -1.29
C PHE A 353 0.69 -13.34 -1.98
N ASN A 354 1.51 -14.07 -1.23
CA ASN A 354 2.63 -14.88 -1.76
C ASN A 354 3.64 -14.09 -2.62
N ILE A 355 3.79 -12.78 -2.37
CA ILE A 355 4.71 -11.93 -3.12
C ILE A 355 6.07 -11.91 -2.40
N PRO A 356 7.16 -12.37 -3.03
CA PRO A 356 8.50 -12.32 -2.44
C PRO A 356 8.92 -10.89 -2.10
N ILE A 357 9.78 -10.72 -1.10
CA ILE A 357 10.22 -9.41 -0.61
C ILE A 357 11.72 -9.25 -0.84
N VAL A 358 12.09 -8.14 -1.47
CA VAL A 358 13.48 -7.68 -1.60
C VAL A 358 13.66 -6.43 -0.75
N THR A 359 14.58 -6.47 0.20
CA THR A 359 14.85 -5.38 1.13
C THR A 359 16.22 -4.76 0.84
N LEU A 360 16.27 -3.44 0.69
CA LEU A 360 17.50 -2.66 0.53
C LEU A 360 17.72 -1.83 1.80
N VAL A 361 18.83 -2.07 2.50
CA VAL A 361 19.06 -1.51 3.83
C VAL A 361 20.13 -0.44 3.81
N ASP A 362 19.77 0.77 4.23
CA ASP A 362 20.67 1.84 4.64
C ASP A 362 19.99 2.64 5.76
N VAL A 363 20.12 2.16 7.00
CA VAL A 363 19.39 2.67 8.15
C VAL A 363 20.32 2.92 9.34
N PRO A 364 20.46 4.18 9.80
CA PRO A 364 21.33 4.51 10.93
C PRO A 364 20.67 4.28 12.30
N GLY A 365 19.35 4.03 12.36
CA GLY A 365 18.63 3.84 13.60
C GLY A 365 17.15 4.16 13.49
N PHE A 366 16.47 4.13 14.64
CA PHE A 366 15.17 4.77 14.82
C PHE A 366 15.34 6.26 15.13
N LEU A 367 14.37 7.09 14.70
CA LEU A 367 14.38 8.52 14.98
C LEU A 367 14.23 8.77 16.49
N PRO A 368 15.23 9.39 17.15
CA PRO A 368 15.15 9.65 18.58
C PRO A 368 14.27 10.87 18.89
N GLY A 369 13.88 10.99 20.16
CA GLY A 369 13.23 12.17 20.71
C GLY A 369 11.84 11.93 21.25
N THR A 370 11.40 12.83 22.13
CA THR A 370 10.13 12.73 22.85
C THR A 370 8.91 12.64 21.92
N GLY A 371 8.95 13.33 20.77
CA GLY A 371 7.87 13.27 19.78
C GLY A 371 7.63 11.86 19.24
N GLN A 372 8.69 11.09 19.00
CA GLN A 372 8.60 9.70 18.55
C GLN A 372 8.24 8.75 19.70
N GLU A 373 8.85 8.93 20.88
CA GLU A 373 8.54 8.12 22.05
C GLU A 373 7.05 8.27 22.45
N TYR A 374 6.55 9.49 22.49
CA TYR A 374 5.13 9.76 22.83
C TYR A 374 4.16 9.30 21.73
N ALA A 375 4.59 9.28 20.45
CA ALA A 375 3.84 8.72 19.35
C ALA A 375 3.88 7.18 19.30
N GLY A 376 4.64 6.53 20.19
CA GLY A 376 4.70 5.07 20.32
C GLY A 376 5.67 4.38 19.36
N ILE A 377 6.85 4.96 19.10
CA ILE A 377 7.88 4.38 18.21
C ILE A 377 8.21 2.93 18.57
N ILE A 378 8.19 2.57 19.87
CA ILE A 378 8.44 1.20 20.33
C ILE A 378 7.41 0.23 19.74
N VAL A 379 6.13 0.57 19.80
CA VAL A 379 5.04 -0.27 19.27
C VAL A 379 5.10 -0.31 17.74
N HIS A 380 5.31 0.84 17.10
CA HIS A 380 5.38 0.91 15.64
C HIS A 380 6.62 0.21 15.07
N GLY A 381 7.77 0.31 15.73
CA GLY A 381 8.97 -0.47 15.37
C GLY A 381 8.76 -1.96 15.58
N ALA A 382 8.12 -2.36 16.68
CA ALA A 382 7.76 -3.76 16.94
C ALA A 382 6.78 -4.32 15.89
N LYS A 383 5.91 -3.48 15.33
CA LYS A 383 4.99 -3.82 14.23
C LYS A 383 5.75 -4.24 12.97
N LEU A 384 6.78 -3.48 12.59
CA LEU A 384 7.64 -3.80 11.44
C LEU A 384 8.46 -5.08 11.69
N LEU A 385 9.04 -5.22 12.88
CA LEU A 385 9.73 -6.44 13.31
C LEU A 385 8.82 -7.66 13.21
N TYR A 386 7.60 -7.54 13.71
CA TYR A 386 6.60 -8.61 13.68
C TYR A 386 6.25 -9.02 12.25
N ALA A 387 6.03 -8.04 11.37
CA ALA A 387 5.70 -8.29 9.97
C ALA A 387 6.79 -9.12 9.26
N TYR A 388 8.06 -8.76 9.42
CA TYR A 388 9.16 -9.53 8.85
C TYR A 388 9.33 -10.91 9.51
N GLY A 389 9.21 -10.99 10.84
CA GLY A 389 9.37 -12.25 11.58
C GLY A 389 8.28 -13.27 11.30
N GLU A 390 7.05 -12.81 11.08
CA GLU A 390 5.90 -13.67 10.77
C GLU A 390 5.85 -14.08 9.29
N SER A 391 6.38 -13.27 8.38
CA SER A 391 6.28 -13.51 6.94
C SER A 391 6.97 -14.80 6.50
N THR A 392 6.29 -15.54 5.63
CA THR A 392 6.66 -16.88 5.15
C THR A 392 7.15 -16.89 3.71
N VAL A 393 6.92 -15.81 2.97
CA VAL A 393 7.38 -15.65 1.57
C VAL A 393 8.90 -15.63 1.45
N PRO A 394 9.48 -15.87 0.27
CA PRO A 394 10.89 -15.65 0.00
C PRO A 394 11.31 -14.21 0.37
N LYS A 395 12.41 -14.09 1.09
CA LYS A 395 12.96 -12.79 1.54
C LYS A 395 14.44 -12.70 1.23
N VAL A 396 14.81 -11.68 0.47
CA VAL A 396 16.20 -11.37 0.11
C VAL A 396 16.53 -9.96 0.60
N THR A 397 17.58 -9.82 1.40
CA THR A 397 18.04 -8.52 1.90
C THR A 397 19.41 -8.19 1.35
N VAL A 398 19.61 -6.94 0.94
CA VAL A 398 20.90 -6.39 0.54
C VAL A 398 21.20 -5.19 1.43
N THR A 399 22.22 -5.28 2.25
CA THR A 399 22.72 -4.15 3.05
C THR A 399 23.66 -3.29 2.18
N LEU A 400 23.21 -2.07 1.90
CA LEU A 400 23.91 -1.15 0.99
C LEU A 400 25.01 -0.35 1.73
N ARG A 401 24.66 0.17 2.92
CA ARG A 401 25.57 0.99 3.72
C ARG A 401 25.29 0.78 5.21
N LYS A 402 24.66 1.71 5.90
CA LYS A 402 24.42 1.64 7.36
C LYS A 402 23.35 0.61 7.70
N SER A 403 23.57 -0.13 8.77
CA SER A 403 22.60 -1.06 9.35
C SER A 403 22.86 -1.21 10.84
N TYR A 404 22.31 -0.29 11.66
CA TYR A 404 22.70 -0.13 13.05
C TYR A 404 21.60 -0.49 14.05
N GLY A 405 21.98 -1.17 15.12
CA GLY A 405 21.17 -1.41 16.31
C GLY A 405 19.82 -2.07 16.03
N GLY A 406 18.78 -1.61 16.70
CA GLY A 406 17.43 -2.16 16.57
C GLY A 406 16.84 -2.03 15.15
N SER A 407 17.22 -1.01 14.38
CA SER A 407 16.75 -0.85 13.02
C SER A 407 17.32 -1.91 12.05
N HIS A 408 18.55 -2.41 12.29
CA HIS A 408 19.06 -3.60 11.61
C HIS A 408 18.13 -4.80 11.78
N LEU A 409 17.63 -5.01 13.00
CA LEU A 409 16.79 -6.17 13.31
C LEU A 409 15.44 -6.12 12.57
N VAL A 410 14.84 -4.94 12.42
CA VAL A 410 13.49 -4.81 11.82
C VAL A 410 13.50 -4.73 10.30
N MET A 411 14.68 -4.67 9.66
CA MET A 411 14.82 -4.55 8.21
C MET A 411 15.27 -5.87 7.55
N GLY A 412 14.67 -6.98 7.95
CA GLY A 412 14.93 -8.29 7.32
C GLY A 412 16.31 -8.85 7.60
N CYS A 413 16.73 -8.88 8.87
CA CYS A 413 17.99 -9.53 9.26
C CYS A 413 17.89 -11.07 9.20
N LYS A 414 19.04 -11.73 9.09
CA LYS A 414 19.14 -13.20 9.01
C LYS A 414 18.46 -13.90 10.18
N GLN A 415 18.61 -13.38 11.39
CA GLN A 415 18.09 -13.96 12.62
C GLN A 415 16.56 -13.91 12.74
N LEU A 416 15.89 -13.02 11.98
CA LEU A 416 14.44 -12.96 11.88
C LEU A 416 13.89 -13.69 10.65
N ARG A 417 14.44 -14.88 10.37
CA ARG A 417 13.97 -15.81 9.34
C ARG A 417 14.09 -15.25 7.91
N ASN A 418 15.02 -14.32 7.68
CA ASN A 418 15.31 -13.91 6.31
C ASN A 418 16.11 -15.01 5.59
N ASP A 419 15.80 -15.29 4.32
CA ASP A 419 16.34 -16.46 3.63
C ASP A 419 17.76 -16.20 3.12
N VAL A 420 17.96 -15.05 2.45
CA VAL A 420 19.27 -14.68 1.89
C VAL A 420 19.58 -13.24 2.25
N ASN A 421 20.77 -13.03 2.82
CA ASN A 421 21.27 -11.72 3.19
C ASN A 421 22.61 -11.45 2.49
N TYR A 422 22.63 -10.47 1.61
CA TYR A 422 23.85 -9.95 1.00
C TYR A 422 24.24 -8.61 1.62
N ALA A 423 25.51 -8.26 1.48
CA ALA A 423 26.01 -6.93 1.81
C ALA A 423 26.91 -6.41 0.70
N TRP A 424 26.88 -5.10 0.47
CA TRP A 424 27.89 -4.43 -0.34
C TRP A 424 29.18 -4.23 0.47
N PRO A 425 30.34 -4.01 -0.15
CA PRO A 425 31.59 -3.70 0.57
C PRO A 425 31.50 -2.42 1.43
N SER A 426 30.59 -1.50 1.07
CA SER A 426 30.26 -0.27 1.83
C SER A 426 29.37 -0.49 3.04
N ALA A 427 28.92 -1.72 3.30
CA ALA A 427 28.01 -2.01 4.40
C ALA A 427 28.70 -1.90 5.77
N GLU A 428 27.99 -1.29 6.70
CA GLU A 428 28.39 -1.17 8.10
C GLU A 428 27.32 -1.79 8.99
N ILE A 429 27.55 -3.02 9.48
CA ILE A 429 26.61 -3.74 10.32
C ILE A 429 27.12 -3.72 11.75
N ALA A 430 26.51 -2.94 12.64
CA ALA A 430 27.00 -2.72 14.00
C ALA A 430 25.87 -2.37 14.98
N VAL A 431 26.20 -2.39 16.27
CA VAL A 431 25.25 -1.97 17.32
C VAL A 431 24.91 -0.48 17.20
N MET A 432 25.91 0.34 16.84
CA MET A 432 25.75 1.78 16.58
C MET A 432 26.90 2.28 15.69
N GLY A 433 26.74 3.48 15.14
CA GLY A 433 27.81 4.10 14.36
C GLY A 433 29.09 4.30 15.17
N ALA A 434 30.25 4.24 14.50
CA ALA A 434 31.57 4.23 15.15
C ALA A 434 31.81 5.42 16.09
N SER A 435 31.38 6.63 15.72
CA SER A 435 31.52 7.81 16.58
C SER A 435 30.77 7.68 17.91
N GLY A 436 29.52 7.22 17.87
CA GLY A 436 28.74 6.97 19.09
C GLY A 436 29.31 5.85 19.93
N ALA A 437 29.80 4.78 19.30
CA ALA A 437 30.44 3.67 20.00
C ALA A 437 31.70 4.11 20.76
N VAL A 438 32.54 4.94 20.14
CA VAL A 438 33.75 5.50 20.76
C VAL A 438 33.41 6.41 21.94
N GLU A 439 32.37 7.23 21.80
CA GLU A 439 31.91 8.09 22.90
C GLU A 439 31.44 7.27 24.10
N VAL A 440 30.74 6.15 23.88
CA VAL A 440 30.33 5.25 24.97
C VAL A 440 31.50 4.50 25.59
N LEU A 441 32.41 3.98 24.76
CA LEU A 441 33.53 3.11 25.22
C LEU A 441 34.67 3.89 25.84
N ASP A 442 35.06 5.02 25.26
CA ASP A 442 36.23 5.80 25.64
C ASP A 442 35.86 7.20 26.20
N GLY A 443 34.59 7.50 26.46
CA GLY A 443 34.09 8.82 26.86
C GLY A 443 34.80 9.41 28.07
N LYS A 444 35.16 8.60 29.08
CA LYS A 444 35.95 9.04 30.25
C LYS A 444 37.33 9.53 29.83
N ARG A 445 38.03 8.75 29.00
CA ARG A 445 39.39 9.10 28.52
C ARG A 445 39.34 10.34 27.60
N ILE A 446 38.29 10.47 26.78
CA ILE A 446 38.07 11.64 25.93
C ILE A 446 37.88 12.90 26.78
N ALA A 447 37.17 12.81 27.91
CA ALA A 447 36.94 13.92 28.82
C ALA A 447 38.22 14.34 29.60
N GLU A 448 39.17 13.42 29.84
CA GLU A 448 40.45 13.71 30.47
C GLU A 448 41.46 14.45 29.57
N ILE A 449 41.25 14.43 28.26
CA ILE A 449 42.14 15.15 27.31
C ILE A 449 41.74 16.63 27.25
N GLU A 450 42.53 17.50 27.84
CA GLU A 450 42.29 18.94 27.93
C GLU A 450 42.48 19.65 26.59
N ASN A 451 43.51 19.27 25.83
CA ASN A 451 43.83 19.90 24.55
C ASN A 451 42.78 19.48 23.49
N PRO A 452 42.04 20.43 22.85
CA PRO A 452 41.02 20.12 21.87
C PRO A 452 41.56 19.42 20.61
N GLU A 453 42.77 19.73 20.16
CA GLU A 453 43.39 19.11 18.97
C GLU A 453 43.78 17.67 19.25
N GLU A 454 44.44 17.41 20.37
CA GLU A 454 44.78 16.05 20.81
C GLU A 454 43.52 15.18 21.08
N ARG A 455 42.46 15.80 21.60
CA ARG A 455 41.14 15.14 21.79
C ARG A 455 40.55 14.73 20.45
N ALA A 456 40.54 15.62 19.48
CA ALA A 456 40.03 15.37 18.13
C ALA A 456 40.81 14.25 17.42
N GLU A 457 42.15 14.27 17.54
CA GLU A 457 43.02 13.24 16.96
C GLU A 457 42.78 11.87 17.63
N PHE A 458 42.69 11.83 18.98
CA PHE A 458 42.37 10.62 19.73
C PHE A 458 41.02 10.03 19.29
N VAL A 459 39.97 10.84 19.22
CA VAL A 459 38.64 10.41 18.78
C VAL A 459 38.69 9.87 17.36
N ALA A 460 39.30 10.59 16.42
CA ALA A 460 39.43 10.16 15.03
C ALA A 460 40.14 8.82 14.90
N LYS A 461 41.21 8.61 15.64
CA LYS A 461 41.94 7.34 15.70
C LYS A 461 41.07 6.19 16.24
N LYS A 462 40.32 6.45 17.32
CA LYS A 462 39.41 5.43 17.91
C LYS A 462 38.25 5.08 16.99
N VAL A 463 37.68 6.06 16.29
CA VAL A 463 36.64 5.84 15.28
C VAL A 463 37.18 4.98 14.13
N ASP A 464 38.37 5.25 13.62
CA ASP A 464 39.01 4.44 12.57
C ASP A 464 39.28 3.00 13.05
N GLU A 465 39.82 2.84 14.27
CA GLU A 465 40.03 1.51 14.87
C GLU A 465 38.71 0.72 15.00
N TYR A 466 37.65 1.37 15.48
CA TYR A 466 36.34 0.75 15.65
C TYR A 466 35.71 0.37 14.30
N THR A 467 35.76 1.27 13.32
CA THR A 467 35.24 1.06 11.97
C THR A 467 35.90 -0.15 11.32
N LYS A 468 37.24 -0.19 11.32
CA LYS A 468 38.00 -1.31 10.76
C LYS A 468 37.69 -2.65 11.43
N LYS A 469 37.37 -2.64 12.71
CA LYS A 469 37.15 -3.86 13.47
C LYS A 469 35.71 -4.35 13.43
N PHE A 470 34.72 -3.45 13.52
CA PHE A 470 33.32 -3.83 13.78
C PHE A 470 32.34 -3.28 12.73
N ALA A 471 32.57 -2.09 12.18
CA ALA A 471 31.63 -1.46 11.27
C ALA A 471 31.99 -1.79 9.81
N ASN A 472 31.93 -3.06 9.46
CA ASN A 472 32.21 -3.57 8.11
C ASN A 472 31.42 -4.87 7.88
N PRO A 473 31.19 -5.28 6.62
CA PRO A 473 30.38 -6.47 6.33
C PRO A 473 31.10 -7.77 6.68
N TYR A 474 32.42 -7.79 6.72
CA TYR A 474 33.20 -9.02 6.92
C TYR A 474 33.11 -9.55 8.34
N GLU A 475 32.93 -8.66 9.34
CA GLU A 475 32.71 -9.11 10.72
C GLU A 475 31.37 -9.84 10.86
N ALA A 476 30.31 -9.35 10.24
CA ALA A 476 29.02 -10.03 10.20
C ALA A 476 29.08 -11.35 9.39
N ALA A 477 29.80 -11.35 8.27
CA ALA A 477 30.02 -12.55 7.45
C ALA A 477 30.75 -13.67 8.21
N LYS A 478 31.72 -13.32 9.01
CA LYS A 478 32.50 -14.25 9.85
C LYS A 478 31.64 -15.10 10.79
N PHE A 479 30.50 -14.54 11.22
CA PHE A 479 29.53 -15.25 12.07
C PHE A 479 28.36 -15.86 11.29
N GLY A 480 28.36 -15.77 9.96
CA GLY A 480 27.26 -16.26 9.12
C GLY A 480 25.99 -15.43 9.22
N TYR A 481 26.07 -14.16 9.61
CA TYR A 481 24.92 -13.24 9.69
C TYR A 481 24.57 -12.64 8.34
N ILE A 482 25.48 -12.71 7.37
CA ILE A 482 25.23 -12.49 5.95
C ILE A 482 25.79 -13.66 5.15
N ASP A 483 25.19 -13.97 4.02
CA ASP A 483 25.55 -15.13 3.19
C ASP A 483 26.72 -14.82 2.26
N ASP A 484 26.83 -13.54 1.82
CA ASP A 484 27.96 -13.11 0.97
C ASP A 484 28.12 -11.59 0.95
N VAL A 485 29.34 -11.14 0.70
CA VAL A 485 29.64 -9.74 0.35
C VAL A 485 29.76 -9.68 -1.17
N ILE A 486 28.83 -8.96 -1.81
CA ILE A 486 28.70 -8.91 -3.27
C ILE A 486 29.18 -7.58 -3.84
N GLU A 487 29.74 -7.62 -5.04
CA GLU A 487 30.03 -6.43 -5.82
C GLU A 487 28.70 -5.73 -6.20
N PRO A 488 28.55 -4.39 -5.97
CA PRO A 488 27.28 -3.70 -6.17
C PRO A 488 26.67 -3.91 -7.56
N ARG A 489 27.45 -3.86 -8.64
CA ARG A 489 26.96 -4.08 -10.00
C ARG A 489 26.32 -5.44 -10.25
N ASN A 490 26.60 -6.44 -9.41
CA ASN A 490 26.06 -7.80 -9.51
C ASN A 490 24.71 -7.95 -8.79
N THR A 491 24.19 -6.93 -8.14
CA THR A 491 23.03 -7.01 -7.24
C THR A 491 21.81 -7.63 -7.92
N ARG A 492 21.44 -7.16 -9.13
CA ARG A 492 20.33 -7.73 -9.91
C ARG A 492 20.48 -9.25 -10.10
N PHE A 493 21.61 -9.68 -10.63
CA PHE A 493 21.90 -11.07 -10.89
C PHE A 493 21.83 -11.95 -9.62
N ARG A 494 22.41 -11.45 -8.52
CA ARG A 494 22.44 -12.18 -7.24
C ARG A 494 21.03 -12.30 -6.64
N VAL A 495 20.23 -11.23 -6.70
CA VAL A 495 18.83 -11.23 -6.22
C VAL A 495 17.98 -12.20 -7.03
N ILE A 496 18.07 -12.19 -8.37
CA ILE A 496 17.34 -13.12 -9.24
C ILE A 496 17.70 -14.57 -8.91
N ARG A 497 18.98 -14.89 -8.77
CA ARG A 497 19.41 -16.26 -8.41
C ARG A 497 18.88 -16.70 -7.05
N ALA A 498 18.91 -15.82 -6.06
CA ALA A 498 18.35 -16.09 -4.74
C ALA A 498 16.85 -16.38 -4.82
N LEU A 499 16.08 -15.51 -5.50
CA LEU A 499 14.64 -15.69 -5.69
C LEU A 499 14.29 -16.99 -6.41
N ARG A 500 15.02 -17.35 -7.49
CA ARG A 500 14.84 -18.63 -8.21
C ARG A 500 15.09 -19.83 -7.29
N THR A 501 16.11 -19.76 -6.42
CA THR A 501 16.40 -20.85 -5.47
C THR A 501 15.28 -21.01 -4.43
N LEU A 502 14.60 -19.91 -4.08
CA LEU A 502 13.55 -19.87 -3.08
C LEU A 502 12.13 -20.07 -3.65
N GLU A 503 11.99 -20.26 -4.95
CA GLU A 503 10.68 -20.35 -5.63
C GLU A 503 9.79 -21.46 -5.05
N THR A 504 10.37 -22.56 -4.62
CA THR A 504 9.67 -23.67 -3.98
C THR A 504 9.66 -23.63 -2.46
N LYS A 505 10.07 -22.50 -1.85
CA LYS A 505 10.06 -22.36 -0.39
C LYS A 505 8.68 -22.66 0.17
N ARG A 506 8.65 -23.47 1.24
CA ARG A 506 7.46 -23.72 2.05
C ARG A 506 7.82 -23.52 3.52
N LEU A 507 7.15 -22.59 4.16
CA LEU A 507 7.35 -22.27 5.56
C LEU A 507 5.98 -22.04 6.19
N ALA A 508 5.70 -22.72 7.29
CA ALA A 508 4.46 -22.54 8.05
C ALA A 508 4.75 -21.91 9.41
N ASN A 509 3.88 -21.03 9.83
CA ASN A 509 3.84 -20.53 11.20
C ASN A 509 3.11 -21.53 12.11
N PRO A 510 3.32 -21.50 13.42
CA PRO A 510 2.49 -22.26 14.36
C PRO A 510 1.01 -21.94 14.17
N GLU A 511 0.15 -22.95 14.30
CA GLU A 511 -1.29 -22.77 14.22
C GLU A 511 -1.79 -21.78 15.28
N LYS A 512 -2.64 -20.84 14.87
CA LYS A 512 -3.26 -19.83 15.74
C LYS A 512 -4.56 -19.34 15.13
N LYS A 513 -5.47 -18.82 15.94
CA LYS A 513 -6.71 -18.23 15.41
C LYS A 513 -6.43 -17.01 14.52
N HIS A 514 -5.50 -16.16 14.93
CA HIS A 514 -4.96 -15.02 14.20
C HIS A 514 -3.68 -14.53 14.90
N SER A 515 -2.92 -13.70 14.21
CA SER A 515 -1.76 -13.04 14.80
C SER A 515 -2.21 -11.99 15.83
N ASN A 516 -1.48 -11.88 16.94
CA ASN A 516 -1.63 -10.77 17.90
C ASN A 516 -0.49 -9.76 17.68
N ILE A 517 -0.53 -9.14 16.50
CA ILE A 517 0.44 -8.10 16.14
C ILE A 517 0.26 -6.88 17.05
N PRO A 518 1.33 -6.19 17.46
CA PRO A 518 1.22 -4.90 18.16
C PRO A 518 0.45 -3.90 17.29
N LEU A 519 -0.71 -3.41 17.73
CA LEU A 519 -1.60 -2.52 16.96
C LEU A 519 -1.35 -1.04 17.28
#